data_979a79c2edc28962ac153fa15fc3322d
#
_entry.id   979a79c2edc28962ac153fa15fc3322d
#
_cell.length_a   1.000
_cell.length_b   1.000
_cell.length_c   1.000
_cell.angle_alpha   90.00
_cell.angle_beta   90.00
_cell.angle_gamma   90.00
#
_symmetry.space_group_name_H-M   'P 1'
#
loop_
_entity.id
_entity.type
_entity.pdbx_description
1 polymer ?
#
loop_
_entity_poly.entity_id
_entity_poly.type
_entity_poly.pdbx_seq_one_letter_code
_entity_poly.pdbx_strand_id
1 'polypeptide(L)'
;MRIRQGVDPQSQRMTNHSPKLNQEKALIWRIVHRDNLPWILDNGVHCRNSTCQDPNYVNIGNEELIDKRAHRMVPIKPCGTLSDYVPFYFTPFSPMMLNIKTGYGGIRKRNNDEIVILVSTLHRVKELGLDFVFTDRHAYPELAQYFNDLTQLNSIDWTLLQKRDFKRDPDDPVKVERYQAEALVHQHLPITGLVGVVCYNETMKTGIEQMTKGRHLSVKVYANPGWYF
;
A
#
# COMPACT_ATOMS: atom_id res chain seq x y z
N MET A 1 -30.87 42.17 3.24
CA MET A 1 -30.68 41.28 2.09
C MET A 1 -29.52 40.34 2.42
N ARG A 2 -29.79 39.11 2.88
CA ARG A 2 -28.76 38.11 3.27
C ARG A 2 -28.49 37.22 2.06
N ILE A 3 -27.29 37.34 1.52
CA ILE A 3 -26.82 36.46 0.44
C ILE A 3 -26.56 35.07 1.08
N ARG A 4 -27.36 34.07 0.69
CA ARG A 4 -27.08 32.64 1.01
C ARG A 4 -25.92 32.21 0.11
N GLN A 5 -24.78 31.94 0.72
CA GLN A 5 -23.69 31.22 0.05
C GLN A 5 -24.17 29.82 -0.29
N GLY A 6 -24.20 29.50 -1.57
CA GLY A 6 -24.50 28.14 -2.05
C GLY A 6 -23.40 27.17 -1.65
N VAL A 7 -23.80 26.12 -1.01
CA VAL A 7 -22.95 24.97 -0.71
C VAL A 7 -22.69 24.24 -2.04
N ASP A 8 -21.44 24.09 -2.40
CA ASP A 8 -20.98 23.37 -3.59
C ASP A 8 -21.48 21.90 -3.55
N PRO A 9 -22.22 21.43 -4.56
CA PRO A 9 -22.76 20.07 -4.60
C PRO A 9 -21.70 18.98 -4.84
N GLN A 10 -20.44 19.33 -5.10
CA GLN A 10 -19.36 18.34 -5.38
C GLN A 10 -18.67 17.78 -4.14
N SER A 11 -19.04 18.20 -2.94
CA SER A 11 -18.59 17.60 -1.67
C SER A 11 -19.22 16.21 -1.40
N GLN A 12 -19.85 15.57 -2.36
CA GLN A 12 -20.66 14.36 -2.14
C GLN A 12 -19.87 13.08 -2.34
N ARG A 13 -19.77 12.36 -1.24
CA ARG A 13 -19.51 10.91 -1.10
C ARG A 13 -18.07 10.46 -1.30
N MET A 14 -17.19 10.92 -0.47
CA MET A 14 -16.07 10.08 -0.05
C MET A 14 -16.69 8.85 0.66
N THR A 15 -16.75 7.71 -0.04
CA THR A 15 -17.13 6.46 0.59
C THR A 15 -16.15 6.22 1.74
N ASN A 16 -16.65 6.30 2.97
CA ASN A 16 -15.82 6.09 4.15
C ASN A 16 -15.43 4.60 4.22
N HIS A 17 -14.22 4.27 3.71
CA HIS A 17 -13.68 2.91 3.73
C HIS A 17 -13.11 2.51 5.10
N SER A 18 -13.08 3.42 6.08
CA SER A 18 -12.49 3.18 7.38
C SER A 18 -13.04 1.94 8.10
N PRO A 19 -14.35 1.63 8.09
CA PRO A 19 -14.86 0.40 8.71
C PRO A 19 -14.39 -0.90 8.06
N LYS A 20 -13.84 -0.83 6.83
CA LYS A 20 -13.27 -1.99 6.11
C LYS A 20 -11.83 -2.28 6.51
N LEU A 21 -11.18 -1.37 7.25
CA LEU A 21 -9.85 -1.57 7.82
C LEU A 21 -10.02 -2.36 9.12
N ASN A 22 -9.95 -3.68 9.04
CA ASN A 22 -10.14 -4.59 10.17
C ASN A 22 -9.40 -5.90 9.94
N GLN A 23 -9.20 -6.67 11.01
CA GLN A 23 -8.51 -7.95 10.99
C GLN A 23 -9.22 -9.04 10.16
N GLU A 24 -10.56 -8.98 10.06
CA GLU A 24 -11.34 -9.99 9.34
C GLU A 24 -11.10 -9.93 7.84
N LYS A 25 -10.92 -8.73 7.29
CA LYS A 25 -10.60 -8.53 5.88
C LYS A 25 -9.12 -8.54 5.61
N ALA A 26 -8.31 -8.11 6.56
CA ALA A 26 -6.87 -7.96 6.46
C ALA A 26 -6.40 -7.45 5.09
N LEU A 27 -7.12 -6.43 4.57
CA LEU A 27 -6.79 -5.77 3.31
C LEU A 27 -5.41 -5.13 3.41
N ILE A 28 -4.64 -5.21 2.34
CA ILE A 28 -3.31 -4.62 2.22
C ILE A 28 -3.16 -3.87 0.90
N TRP A 29 -2.45 -2.73 0.93
CA TRP A 29 -2.32 -1.79 -0.18
C TRP A 29 -0.87 -1.48 -0.49
N ARG A 30 -0.52 -1.48 -1.77
CA ARG A 30 0.79 -1.05 -2.25
C ARG A 30 0.62 0.01 -3.32
N ILE A 31 1.28 1.16 -3.14
CA ILE A 31 1.33 2.21 -4.16
C ILE A 31 2.51 1.96 -5.10
N VAL A 32 2.26 2.13 -6.40
CA VAL A 32 3.26 1.99 -7.47
C VAL A 32 3.08 3.09 -8.51
N HIS A 33 4.13 3.39 -9.27
CA HIS A 33 3.99 4.26 -10.43
C HIS A 33 3.16 3.55 -11.52
N ARG A 34 2.31 4.30 -12.23
CA ARG A 34 1.44 3.73 -13.27
C ARG A 34 2.21 3.02 -14.39
N ASP A 35 3.42 3.51 -14.71
CA ASP A 35 4.23 2.94 -15.80
C ASP A 35 4.82 1.56 -15.43
N ASN A 36 4.86 1.19 -14.14
CA ASN A 36 5.24 -0.14 -13.69
C ASN A 36 4.09 -1.16 -13.86
N LEU A 37 2.84 -0.69 -14.03
CA LEU A 37 1.68 -1.56 -14.02
C LEU A 37 1.69 -2.60 -15.15
N PRO A 38 2.04 -2.27 -16.41
CA PRO A 38 2.08 -3.28 -17.50
C PRO A 38 2.97 -4.47 -17.15
N TRP A 39 4.17 -4.22 -16.64
CA TRP A 39 5.10 -5.27 -16.22
C TRP A 39 4.55 -6.09 -15.04
N ILE A 40 3.95 -5.42 -14.05
CA ILE A 40 3.32 -6.07 -12.89
C ILE A 40 2.17 -6.98 -13.32
N LEU A 41 1.38 -6.58 -14.31
CA LEU A 41 0.28 -7.39 -14.82
C LEU A 41 0.78 -8.69 -15.50
N ASP A 42 1.99 -8.68 -16.07
CA ASP A 42 2.59 -9.84 -16.73
C ASP A 42 3.38 -10.73 -15.74
N ASN A 43 4.03 -10.14 -14.74
CA ASN A 43 5.01 -10.83 -13.90
C ASN A 43 4.62 -10.91 -12.40
N GLY A 44 3.59 -10.18 -11.95
CA GLY A 44 3.30 -10.01 -10.53
C GLY A 44 4.18 -8.94 -9.88
N VAL A 45 4.21 -8.91 -8.55
CA VAL A 45 4.97 -7.94 -7.77
C VAL A 45 6.15 -8.64 -7.12
N HIS A 46 7.36 -8.23 -7.46
CA HIS A 46 8.59 -8.80 -6.94
C HIS A 46 9.23 -7.94 -5.85
N CYS A 47 9.94 -8.58 -4.92
CA CYS A 47 10.77 -7.90 -3.93
C CYS A 47 12.02 -7.29 -4.59
N ARG A 48 12.73 -6.40 -3.88
CA ARG A 48 13.94 -5.74 -4.42
C ARG A 48 15.07 -6.73 -4.74
N ASN A 49 15.23 -7.78 -3.94
CA ASN A 49 16.29 -8.78 -4.11
C ASN A 49 15.94 -9.87 -5.14
N SER A 50 14.76 -9.81 -5.78
CA SER A 50 14.39 -10.78 -6.82
C SER A 50 15.31 -10.69 -8.02
N THR A 51 15.62 -11.82 -8.64
CA THR A 51 16.32 -11.88 -9.93
C THR A 51 15.42 -11.47 -11.11
N CYS A 52 14.09 -11.50 -10.90
CA CYS A 52 13.10 -11.04 -11.87
C CYS A 52 12.77 -9.57 -11.56
N GLN A 53 13.31 -8.65 -12.35
CA GLN A 53 13.14 -7.20 -12.16
C GLN A 53 12.67 -6.55 -13.45
N ASP A 54 11.84 -5.51 -13.31
CA ASP A 54 11.53 -4.61 -14.43
C ASP A 54 12.74 -3.70 -14.70
N PRO A 55 13.39 -3.77 -15.86
CA PRO A 55 14.51 -2.91 -16.18
C PRO A 55 14.13 -1.42 -16.27
N ASN A 56 12.84 -1.11 -16.43
CA ASN A 56 12.30 0.24 -16.53
C ASN A 56 11.55 0.68 -15.28
N TYR A 57 11.74 -0.01 -14.14
CA TYR A 57 10.99 0.27 -12.91
C TYR A 57 11.15 1.70 -12.43
N VAL A 58 10.03 2.41 -12.35
CA VAL A 58 9.97 3.78 -11.83
C VAL A 58 9.81 3.72 -10.32
N ASN A 59 10.89 4.07 -9.58
CA ASN A 59 10.85 4.19 -8.13
C ASN A 59 10.09 5.46 -7.71
N ILE A 60 9.21 5.31 -6.71
CA ILE A 60 8.44 6.41 -6.11
C ILE A 60 8.71 6.55 -4.60
N GLY A 61 9.53 5.67 -4.03
CA GLY A 61 9.86 5.64 -2.61
C GLY A 61 11.03 6.56 -2.25
N ASN A 62 11.31 6.63 -0.95
CA ASN A 62 12.51 7.26 -0.43
C ASN A 62 13.69 6.32 -0.61
N GLU A 63 14.67 6.70 -1.42
CA GLU A 63 15.83 5.86 -1.79
C GLU A 63 16.70 5.52 -0.57
N GLU A 64 16.93 6.49 0.32
CA GLU A 64 17.69 6.26 1.54
C GLU A 64 17.05 5.18 2.43
N LEU A 65 15.72 5.25 2.58
CA LEU A 65 14.98 4.24 3.35
C LEU A 65 15.02 2.87 2.66
N ILE A 66 14.91 2.84 1.34
CA ILE A 66 14.99 1.61 0.54
C ILE A 66 16.36 0.94 0.75
N ASP A 67 17.44 1.71 0.75
CA ASP A 67 18.80 1.19 0.98
C ASP A 67 18.99 0.70 2.42
N LYS A 68 18.49 1.43 3.41
CA LYS A 68 18.49 1.00 4.82
C LYS A 68 17.75 -0.33 5.03
N ARG A 69 16.65 -0.56 4.31
CA ARG A 69 15.88 -1.81 4.37
C ARG A 69 16.69 -3.03 3.88
N ALA A 70 17.65 -2.85 2.98
CA ALA A 70 18.51 -3.93 2.49
C ALA A 70 19.38 -4.57 3.60
N HIS A 71 19.59 -3.85 4.70
CA HIS A 71 20.40 -4.30 5.84
C HIS A 71 19.56 -4.64 7.09
N ARG A 72 18.26 -4.41 7.05
CA ARG A 72 17.37 -4.71 8.17
C ARG A 72 16.90 -6.15 8.13
N MET A 73 17.37 -6.96 9.08
CA MET A 73 16.99 -8.36 9.19
C MET A 73 15.55 -8.53 9.68
N VAL A 74 14.85 -9.52 9.13
CA VAL A 74 13.56 -10.01 9.62
C VAL A 74 13.81 -11.12 10.62
N PRO A 75 13.42 -10.94 11.90
CA PRO A 75 13.86 -11.82 13.00
C PRO A 75 13.10 -13.16 13.08
N ILE A 76 12.04 -13.34 12.30
CA ILE A 76 11.22 -14.56 12.28
C ILE A 76 11.18 -15.18 10.88
N LYS A 77 10.81 -16.47 10.77
CA LYS A 77 10.66 -17.15 9.47
C LYS A 77 9.66 -16.41 8.56
N PRO A 78 9.97 -16.36 7.24
CA PRO A 78 11.06 -17.02 6.50
C PRO A 78 12.45 -16.37 6.62
N CYS A 79 12.63 -15.32 7.46
CA CYS A 79 13.90 -14.61 7.67
C CYS A 79 14.35 -13.77 6.44
N GLY A 80 15.65 -13.49 6.33
CA GLY A 80 16.17 -12.60 5.29
C GLY A 80 16.15 -11.13 5.72
N THR A 81 16.20 -10.21 4.77
CA THR A 81 16.15 -8.76 4.98
C THR A 81 14.81 -8.20 4.52
N LEU A 82 14.49 -6.96 4.89
CA LEU A 82 13.26 -6.30 4.40
C LEU A 82 13.23 -6.15 2.86
N SER A 83 14.38 -6.24 2.19
CA SER A 83 14.47 -6.22 0.72
C SER A 83 14.09 -7.55 0.06
N ASP A 84 13.96 -8.64 0.83
CA ASP A 84 13.45 -9.93 0.37
C ASP A 84 11.92 -9.99 0.38
N TYR A 85 11.26 -8.90 0.74
CA TYR A 85 9.80 -8.82 0.85
C TYR A 85 9.21 -7.71 -0.01
N VAL A 86 8.00 -7.97 -0.49
CA VAL A 86 7.12 -6.99 -1.13
C VAL A 86 6.31 -6.28 -0.04
N PRO A 87 6.55 -5.00 0.26
CA PRO A 87 5.83 -4.30 1.32
C PRO A 87 4.47 -3.79 0.86
N PHE A 88 3.50 -3.92 1.76
CA PHE A 88 2.16 -3.35 1.69
C PHE A 88 1.83 -2.64 3.00
N TYR A 89 0.92 -1.68 2.97
CA TYR A 89 0.33 -1.05 4.16
C TYR A 89 -1.03 -1.65 4.50
N PHE A 90 -1.49 -1.51 5.73
CA PHE A 90 -2.85 -1.85 6.15
C PHE A 90 -3.87 -0.72 5.94
N THR A 91 -3.51 0.27 5.15
CA THR A 91 -4.36 1.41 4.79
C THR A 91 -3.95 1.99 3.43
N PRO A 92 -4.89 2.46 2.59
CA PRO A 92 -4.54 3.21 1.37
C PRO A 92 -4.03 4.62 1.68
N PHE A 93 -4.29 5.15 2.88
CA PHE A 93 -3.93 6.52 3.30
C PHE A 93 -2.56 6.56 3.95
N SER A 94 -1.53 6.07 3.28
CA SER A 94 -0.19 6.02 3.86
C SER A 94 0.50 7.39 3.90
N PRO A 95 1.34 7.66 4.93
CA PRO A 95 2.21 8.84 4.94
C PRO A 95 3.08 8.93 3.68
N MET A 96 3.50 7.80 3.12
CA MET A 96 4.26 7.75 1.87
C MET A 96 3.48 8.37 0.71
N MET A 97 2.17 8.10 0.56
CA MET A 97 1.32 8.72 -0.47
C MET A 97 1.29 10.25 -0.31
N LEU A 98 1.14 10.74 0.92
CA LEU A 98 1.18 12.18 1.21
C LEU A 98 2.55 12.78 0.87
N ASN A 99 3.64 12.10 1.21
CA ASN A 99 5.00 12.56 0.90
C ASN A 99 5.24 12.64 -0.62
N ILE A 100 4.76 11.68 -1.39
CA ILE A 100 4.82 11.69 -2.86
C ILE A 100 4.02 12.89 -3.41
N LYS A 101 2.83 13.14 -2.86
CA LYS A 101 1.98 14.26 -3.29
C LYS A 101 2.59 15.62 -2.99
N THR A 102 3.24 15.76 -1.85
CA THR A 102 3.80 17.03 -1.36
C THR A 102 5.26 17.25 -1.74
N GLY A 103 6.01 16.19 -2.02
CA GLY A 103 7.47 16.23 -2.19
C GLY A 103 8.23 16.25 -0.87
N TYR A 104 7.56 15.93 0.25
CA TYR A 104 8.18 15.96 1.57
C TYR A 104 9.34 14.95 1.69
N GLY A 105 10.39 15.32 2.42
CA GLY A 105 11.57 14.47 2.65
C GLY A 105 12.41 14.23 1.39
N GLY A 106 12.41 15.16 0.41
CA GLY A 106 13.19 15.04 -0.82
C GLY A 106 12.62 14.05 -1.84
N ILE A 107 11.43 13.49 -1.59
CA ILE A 107 10.75 12.59 -2.53
C ILE A 107 10.27 13.40 -3.74
N ARG A 108 10.48 12.87 -4.95
CA ARG A 108 9.97 13.49 -6.17
C ARG A 108 8.44 13.59 -6.11
N LYS A 109 7.95 14.83 -6.21
CA LYS A 109 6.51 15.10 -6.26
C LYS A 109 5.88 14.45 -7.51
N ARG A 110 4.72 13.80 -7.31
CA ARG A 110 3.94 13.16 -8.37
C ARG A 110 2.48 13.60 -8.31
N ASN A 111 1.83 13.58 -9.46
CA ASN A 111 0.39 13.77 -9.54
C ASN A 111 -0.34 12.45 -9.19
N ASN A 112 -1.60 12.57 -8.81
CA ASN A 112 -2.41 11.39 -8.44
C ASN A 112 -2.60 10.43 -9.63
N ASP A 113 -2.63 10.92 -10.85
CA ASP A 113 -2.76 10.14 -12.07
C ASP A 113 -1.47 9.40 -12.49
N GLU A 114 -0.34 9.68 -11.82
CA GLU A 114 0.89 8.89 -11.97
C GLU A 114 0.93 7.68 -11.03
N ILE A 115 -0.01 7.59 -10.07
CA ILE A 115 0.00 6.59 -8.99
C ILE A 115 -1.17 5.60 -9.15
N VAL A 116 -0.87 4.32 -8.99
CA VAL A 116 -1.83 3.22 -8.93
C VAL A 116 -1.67 2.51 -7.59
N ILE A 117 -2.76 2.03 -7.03
CA ILE A 117 -2.79 1.28 -5.77
C ILE A 117 -3.16 -0.17 -6.06
N LEU A 118 -2.25 -1.08 -5.78
CA LEU A 118 -2.47 -2.52 -5.82
C LEU A 118 -3.12 -2.96 -4.52
N VAL A 119 -4.13 -3.80 -4.59
CA VAL A 119 -4.89 -4.28 -3.42
C VAL A 119 -4.82 -5.80 -3.34
N SER A 120 -4.50 -6.30 -2.14
CA SER A 120 -4.56 -7.71 -1.79
C SER A 120 -5.15 -7.89 -0.39
N THR A 121 -5.12 -9.10 0.14
CA THR A 121 -5.39 -9.40 1.56
C THR A 121 -4.36 -10.40 2.06
N LEU A 122 -4.05 -10.38 3.36
CA LEU A 122 -3.20 -11.43 3.96
C LEU A 122 -3.86 -12.81 3.90
N HIS A 123 -5.19 -12.88 3.93
CA HIS A 123 -5.91 -14.13 3.70
C HIS A 123 -5.61 -14.70 2.31
N ARG A 124 -5.64 -13.85 1.26
CA ARG A 124 -5.32 -14.27 -0.11
C ARG A 124 -3.88 -14.72 -0.26
N VAL A 125 -2.94 -14.03 0.39
CA VAL A 125 -1.52 -14.42 0.43
C VAL A 125 -1.37 -15.82 1.04
N LYS A 126 -2.05 -16.08 2.19
CA LYS A 126 -2.06 -17.38 2.85
C LYS A 126 -2.70 -18.49 2.01
N GLU A 127 -3.84 -18.20 1.34
CA GLU A 127 -4.53 -19.14 0.44
C GLU A 127 -3.64 -19.60 -0.72
N LEU A 128 -2.77 -18.71 -1.22
CA LEU A 128 -1.81 -19.02 -2.27
C LEU A 128 -0.57 -19.78 -1.74
N GLY A 129 -0.50 -20.08 -0.45
CA GLY A 129 0.64 -20.77 0.16
C GLY A 129 1.92 -19.92 0.19
N LEU A 130 1.79 -18.59 0.10
CA LEU A 130 2.93 -17.68 0.12
C LEU A 130 3.33 -17.36 1.55
N ASP A 131 4.63 -17.33 1.81
CA ASP A 131 5.16 -16.86 3.08
C ASP A 131 5.00 -15.35 3.22
N PHE A 132 4.68 -14.92 4.43
CA PHE A 132 4.57 -13.51 4.78
C PHE A 132 4.93 -13.26 6.23
N VAL A 133 5.26 -12.02 6.51
CA VAL A 133 5.28 -11.47 7.87
C VAL A 133 4.49 -10.16 7.87
N PHE A 134 4.06 -9.73 9.05
CA PHE A 134 3.53 -8.38 9.22
C PHE A 134 4.03 -7.78 10.52
N THR A 135 3.93 -6.46 10.65
CA THR A 135 4.46 -5.73 11.79
C THR A 135 3.39 -4.86 12.44
N ASP A 136 3.53 -4.60 13.73
CA ASP A 136 2.63 -3.72 14.51
C ASP A 136 2.81 -2.23 14.16
N ARG A 137 3.92 -1.90 13.51
CA ARG A 137 4.33 -0.53 13.13
C ARG A 137 5.20 -0.57 11.88
N HIS A 138 5.76 0.55 11.45
CA HIS A 138 6.75 0.59 10.39
C HIS A 138 7.85 -0.45 10.64
N ALA A 139 8.17 -1.27 9.64
CA ALA A 139 9.01 -2.46 9.83
C ALA A 139 10.50 -2.14 10.10
N TYR A 140 10.99 -0.95 9.72
CA TYR A 140 12.41 -0.61 9.81
C TYR A 140 12.90 -0.36 11.25
N PRO A 141 12.19 0.37 12.16
CA PRO A 141 12.63 0.60 13.53
C PRO A 141 12.90 -0.70 14.31
N GLU A 142 13.85 -0.64 15.26
CA GLU A 142 14.24 -1.82 16.07
C GLU A 142 13.10 -2.34 16.95
N LEU A 143 12.23 -1.46 17.41
CA LEU A 143 11.09 -1.80 18.26
C LEU A 143 9.90 -2.42 17.51
N ALA A 144 9.99 -2.58 16.17
CA ALA A 144 8.96 -3.24 15.39
C ALA A 144 8.85 -4.71 15.79
N GLN A 145 7.63 -5.14 16.13
CA GLN A 145 7.33 -6.55 16.37
C GLN A 145 6.87 -7.20 15.08
N TYR A 146 7.33 -8.43 14.86
CA TYR A 146 7.06 -9.19 13.64
C TYR A 146 6.18 -10.41 13.94
N PHE A 147 5.22 -10.67 13.07
CA PHE A 147 4.25 -11.75 13.19
C PHE A 147 4.10 -12.47 11.84
N ASN A 148 3.80 -13.77 11.86
CA ASN A 148 3.52 -14.58 10.66
C ASN A 148 2.26 -15.46 10.80
N ASP A 149 1.45 -15.21 11.83
CA ASP A 149 0.17 -15.89 12.05
C ASP A 149 -0.99 -14.87 12.03
N LEU A 150 -1.99 -15.12 11.18
CA LEU A 150 -3.17 -14.25 11.04
C LEU A 150 -3.98 -14.10 12.34
N THR A 151 -3.85 -15.03 13.29
CA THR A 151 -4.50 -14.90 14.62
C THR A 151 -3.96 -13.73 15.42
N GLN A 152 -2.78 -13.22 15.07
CA GLN A 152 -2.11 -12.10 15.72
C GLN A 152 -2.41 -10.73 15.05
N LEU A 153 -3.35 -10.67 14.09
CA LEU A 153 -3.75 -9.41 13.44
C LEU A 153 -4.37 -8.37 14.39
N ASN A 154 -4.73 -8.77 15.62
CA ASN A 154 -5.12 -7.87 16.68
C ASN A 154 -3.96 -7.00 17.21
N SER A 155 -2.69 -7.31 16.88
CA SER A 155 -1.53 -6.46 17.17
C SER A 155 -1.51 -5.16 16.36
N ILE A 156 -2.27 -5.09 15.26
CA ILE A 156 -2.41 -3.88 14.44
C ILE A 156 -3.37 -2.91 15.12
N ASP A 157 -2.99 -1.64 15.19
CA ASP A 157 -3.87 -0.57 15.72
C ASP A 157 -4.92 -0.17 14.67
N TRP A 158 -5.91 -1.04 14.47
CA TRP A 158 -7.00 -0.82 13.51
C TRP A 158 -7.78 0.46 13.79
N THR A 159 -7.94 0.83 15.05
CA THR A 159 -8.64 2.05 15.46
C THR A 159 -7.90 3.30 14.96
N LEU A 160 -6.58 3.31 15.08
CA LEU A 160 -5.73 4.38 14.58
C LEU A 160 -5.81 4.48 13.06
N LEU A 161 -5.73 3.35 12.34
CA LEU A 161 -5.85 3.30 10.88
C LEU A 161 -7.22 3.81 10.40
N GLN A 162 -8.31 3.42 11.07
CA GLN A 162 -9.67 3.87 10.77
C GLN A 162 -9.84 5.38 10.95
N LYS A 163 -9.19 5.98 11.93
CA LYS A 163 -9.23 7.43 12.18
C LYS A 163 -8.45 8.23 11.13
N ARG A 164 -7.59 7.59 10.34
CA ARG A 164 -6.69 8.25 9.37
C ARG A 164 -5.82 9.34 10.01
N ASP A 165 -5.48 9.18 11.29
CA ASP A 165 -4.73 10.15 12.06
C ASP A 165 -3.28 9.72 12.23
N PHE A 166 -2.42 10.21 11.36
CA PHE A 166 -0.96 10.05 11.42
C PHE A 166 -0.24 11.39 11.69
N LYS A 167 -0.93 12.37 12.27
CA LYS A 167 -0.28 13.59 12.76
C LYS A 167 0.61 13.24 13.95
N ARG A 168 1.75 13.92 14.05
CA ARG A 168 2.62 13.78 15.21
C ARG A 168 1.86 14.19 16.47
N ASP A 169 2.07 13.44 17.53
CA ASP A 169 1.46 13.64 18.84
C ASP A 169 2.58 13.59 19.89
N PRO A 170 2.82 14.69 20.62
CA PRO A 170 3.84 14.71 21.68
C PRO A 170 3.57 13.70 22.80
N ASP A 171 2.30 13.41 23.06
CA ASP A 171 1.88 12.48 24.12
C ASP A 171 1.93 11.00 23.64
N ASP A 172 2.06 10.78 22.32
CA ASP A 172 2.17 9.48 21.70
C ASP A 172 3.21 9.51 20.57
N PRO A 173 4.50 9.55 20.89
CA PRO A 173 5.59 9.72 19.93
C PRO A 173 5.70 8.58 18.90
N VAL A 174 5.18 7.38 19.23
CA VAL A 174 5.22 6.19 18.34
C VAL A 174 3.95 6.03 17.50
N LYS A 175 2.97 6.90 17.63
CA LYS A 175 1.71 6.87 16.89
C LYS A 175 1.91 6.78 15.38
N VAL A 176 2.80 7.62 14.82
CA VAL A 176 3.07 7.66 13.37
C VAL A 176 3.71 6.35 12.90
N GLU A 177 4.53 5.71 13.73
CA GLU A 177 5.12 4.40 13.40
C GLU A 177 4.04 3.32 13.39
N ARG A 178 3.14 3.26 14.40
CA ARG A 178 2.03 2.30 14.43
C ARG A 178 1.08 2.48 13.25
N TYR A 179 0.83 3.72 12.83
CA TYR A 179 0.02 4.00 11.63
C TYR A 179 0.64 3.42 10.35
N GLN A 180 1.92 3.16 10.34
CA GLN A 180 2.67 2.61 9.20
C GLN A 180 2.93 1.09 9.34
N ALA A 181 2.10 0.37 10.08
CA ALA A 181 2.14 -1.09 10.12
C ALA A 181 2.19 -1.69 8.70
N GLU A 182 3.04 -2.68 8.49
CA GLU A 182 3.32 -3.27 7.19
C GLU A 182 2.94 -4.74 7.11
N ALA A 183 2.42 -5.15 5.96
CA ALA A 183 2.38 -6.55 5.55
C ALA A 183 3.48 -6.76 4.49
N LEU A 184 4.26 -7.79 4.67
CA LEU A 184 5.49 -8.07 3.93
C LEU A 184 5.38 -9.46 3.31
N VAL A 185 5.09 -9.53 2.00
CA VAL A 185 4.98 -10.80 1.26
C VAL A 185 6.37 -11.24 0.81
N HIS A 186 6.78 -12.46 1.16
CA HIS A 186 8.13 -12.93 0.86
C HIS A 186 8.32 -13.13 -0.65
N GLN A 187 9.41 -12.60 -1.16
CA GLN A 187 9.90 -12.66 -2.53
C GLN A 187 8.94 -12.13 -3.61
N HIS A 188 7.73 -12.69 -3.75
CA HIS A 188 6.89 -12.44 -4.91
C HIS A 188 5.40 -12.60 -4.58
N LEU A 189 4.57 -11.67 -5.07
CA LEU A 189 3.13 -11.82 -5.10
C LEU A 189 2.68 -11.98 -6.56
N PRO A 190 2.19 -13.14 -7.01
CA PRO A 190 1.70 -13.33 -8.37
C PRO A 190 0.48 -12.46 -8.63
N ILE A 191 0.18 -12.17 -9.89
CA ILE A 191 -0.96 -11.35 -10.28
C ILE A 191 -2.30 -11.88 -9.72
N THR A 192 -2.43 -13.19 -9.58
CA THR A 192 -3.59 -13.86 -8.98
C THR A 192 -3.75 -13.56 -7.49
N GLY A 193 -2.72 -13.04 -6.85
CA GLY A 193 -2.75 -12.56 -5.47
C GLY A 193 -3.38 -11.19 -5.32
N LEU A 194 -3.52 -10.41 -6.39
CA LEU A 194 -4.21 -9.13 -6.35
C LEU A 194 -5.73 -9.34 -6.41
N VAL A 195 -6.44 -8.69 -5.50
CA VAL A 195 -7.92 -8.66 -5.49
C VAL A 195 -8.47 -7.43 -6.20
N GLY A 196 -7.63 -6.43 -6.49
CA GLY A 196 -8.00 -5.24 -7.23
C GLY A 196 -6.84 -4.31 -7.52
N VAL A 197 -7.08 -3.43 -8.47
CA VAL A 197 -6.23 -2.29 -8.82
C VAL A 197 -7.09 -1.03 -8.70
N VAL A 198 -6.60 -0.02 -7.98
CA VAL A 198 -7.30 1.23 -7.79
C VAL A 198 -6.49 2.37 -8.41
N CYS A 199 -7.17 3.24 -9.14
CA CYS A 199 -6.60 4.41 -9.80
C CYS A 199 -7.38 5.68 -9.43
N TYR A 200 -6.85 6.84 -9.83
CA TYR A 200 -7.38 8.12 -9.41
C TYR A 200 -8.70 8.48 -10.09
N ASN A 201 -8.86 8.19 -11.39
CA ASN A 201 -10.01 8.65 -12.18
C ASN A 201 -10.47 7.61 -13.22
N GLU A 202 -11.63 7.85 -13.83
CA GLU A 202 -12.25 6.94 -14.79
C GLU A 202 -11.44 6.78 -16.08
N THR A 203 -10.70 7.81 -16.51
CA THR A 203 -9.82 7.72 -17.70
C THR A 203 -8.71 6.69 -17.47
N MET A 204 -8.05 6.75 -16.30
CA MET A 204 -7.05 5.74 -15.92
C MET A 204 -7.67 4.36 -15.82
N LYS A 205 -8.86 4.25 -15.21
CA LYS A 205 -9.57 2.98 -15.06
C LYS A 205 -9.82 2.34 -16.42
N THR A 206 -10.37 3.07 -17.39
CA THR A 206 -10.61 2.56 -18.74
C THR A 206 -9.32 2.02 -19.37
N GLY A 207 -8.21 2.74 -19.26
CA GLY A 207 -6.91 2.28 -19.78
C GLY A 207 -6.42 1.01 -19.09
N ILE A 208 -6.55 0.92 -17.76
CA ILE A 208 -6.13 -0.26 -16.99
C ILE A 208 -7.05 -1.46 -17.30
N GLU A 209 -8.36 -1.28 -17.46
CA GLU A 209 -9.30 -2.32 -17.86
C GLU A 209 -8.98 -2.88 -19.26
N GLN A 210 -8.55 -2.03 -20.19
CA GLN A 210 -8.07 -2.49 -21.50
C GLN A 210 -6.79 -3.34 -21.38
N MET A 211 -5.84 -2.92 -20.53
CA MET A 211 -4.60 -3.68 -20.27
C MET A 211 -4.89 -5.06 -19.66
N THR A 212 -5.80 -5.13 -18.68
CA THR A 212 -6.16 -6.39 -18.01
C THR A 212 -6.95 -7.31 -18.93
N LYS A 213 -7.87 -6.76 -19.73
CA LYS A 213 -8.64 -7.51 -20.73
C LYS A 213 -7.74 -8.10 -21.82
N GLY A 214 -6.79 -7.33 -22.34
CA GLY A 214 -5.82 -7.80 -23.33
C GLY A 214 -4.93 -8.94 -22.84
N ARG A 215 -4.81 -9.11 -21.51
CA ARG A 215 -4.05 -10.17 -20.82
C ARG A 215 -4.95 -11.30 -20.28
N HIS A 216 -6.24 -11.26 -20.52
CA HIS A 216 -7.23 -12.21 -19.96
C HIS A 216 -7.20 -12.31 -18.43
N LEU A 217 -6.88 -11.20 -17.75
CA LEU A 217 -6.82 -11.14 -16.29
C LEU A 217 -8.18 -10.78 -15.70
N SER A 218 -8.54 -11.45 -14.60
CA SER A 218 -9.80 -11.22 -13.87
C SER A 218 -9.70 -10.20 -12.74
N VAL A 219 -8.56 -9.49 -12.61
CA VAL A 219 -8.36 -8.48 -11.55
C VAL A 219 -9.32 -7.31 -11.76
N LYS A 220 -10.01 -6.91 -10.69
CA LYS A 220 -10.98 -5.81 -10.73
C LYS A 220 -10.28 -4.46 -10.70
N VAL A 221 -10.79 -3.50 -11.47
CA VAL A 221 -10.25 -2.13 -11.52
C VAL A 221 -11.29 -1.14 -11.01
N TYR A 222 -10.86 -0.21 -10.16
CA TYR A 222 -11.72 0.79 -9.55
C TYR A 222 -11.11 2.18 -9.68
N ALA A 223 -11.90 3.18 -10.04
CA ALA A 223 -11.55 4.58 -9.84
C ALA A 223 -12.02 5.01 -8.45
N ASN A 224 -11.10 5.48 -7.61
CA ASN A 224 -11.43 5.96 -6.28
C ASN A 224 -10.53 7.13 -5.86
N PRO A 225 -10.85 8.37 -6.27
CA PRO A 225 -10.08 9.56 -5.91
C PRO A 225 -10.00 9.76 -4.39
N GLY A 226 -10.96 9.26 -3.62
CA GLY A 226 -10.98 9.37 -2.16
C GLY A 226 -9.88 8.57 -1.42
N TRP A 227 -9.07 7.78 -2.13
CA TRP A 227 -7.88 7.10 -1.57
C TRP A 227 -6.57 7.87 -1.82
N TYR A 228 -6.65 9.01 -2.48
CA TYR A 228 -5.52 9.89 -2.81
C TYR A 228 -5.58 11.18 -1.97
N PHE A 229 -4.49 11.99 -1.96
CA PHE A 229 -4.39 13.28 -1.28
C PHE A 229 -4.45 14.46 -2.25
#